data_625f67f7aa5739726eb56d824a58f5e3
#
_entry.id   625f67f7aa5739726eb56d824a58f5e3
#
_cell.length_a   1.000
_cell.length_b   1.000
_cell.length_c   1.000
_cell.angle_alpha   90.00
_cell.angle_beta   90.00
_cell.angle_gamma   90.00
#
_symmetry.space_group_name_H-M   'P 1'
#
loop_
_entity.id
_entity.type
_entity.pdbx_description
1 polymer ?
#
loop_
_entity_poly.entity_id
_entity_poly.type
_entity_poly.pdbx_seq_one_letter_code
_entity_poly.pdbx_strand_id
1 'polypeptide(L)'
;MKAIIPAAGLGTRFLPATKCTPKELLPVIDKPVIQYVVEEALEPEGVDGVVIVNSHEKPQIEQYFSVDHTFESMLRKRGKTAEAARVHEASTLPVSFVYQDEARGLGHAVLQAADEI
;
A
#
# COMPACT_ATOMS: atom_id res chain seq x y z
N MET A 1 6.05 11.20 -13.92
CA MET A 1 7.09 10.81 -12.92
C MET A 1 6.42 10.00 -11.82
N LYS A 2 7.06 8.92 -11.39
CA LYS A 2 6.52 8.06 -10.33
C LYS A 2 7.35 8.18 -9.07
N ALA A 3 6.69 8.13 -7.91
CA ALA A 3 7.35 8.04 -6.62
C ALA A 3 7.62 6.57 -6.28
N ILE A 4 8.69 6.29 -5.56
CA ILE A 4 9.05 4.94 -5.14
C ILE A 4 8.96 4.87 -3.61
N ILE A 5 8.19 3.90 -3.10
CA ILE A 5 8.05 3.66 -1.66
C ILE A 5 8.63 2.28 -1.33
N PRO A 6 9.77 2.20 -0.62
CA PRO A 6 10.32 0.93 -0.17
C PRO A 6 9.52 0.44 1.06
N ALA A 7 8.97 -0.78 0.96
CA ALA A 7 8.13 -1.36 2.00
C ALA A 7 8.45 -2.84 2.26
N ALA A 8 9.63 -3.30 1.84
CA ALA A 8 9.98 -4.72 1.95
C ALA A 8 10.52 -5.15 3.33
N GLY A 9 10.77 -4.21 4.25
CA GLY A 9 11.29 -4.52 5.58
C GLY A 9 10.31 -5.30 6.46
N LEU A 10 10.81 -6.06 7.42
CA LEU A 10 9.99 -6.97 8.24
C LEU A 10 9.26 -6.30 9.41
N GLY A 11 9.60 -5.06 9.77
CA GLY A 11 8.90 -4.32 10.83
C GLY A 11 9.04 -4.94 12.22
N THR A 12 10.21 -5.47 12.56
CA THR A 12 10.45 -6.18 13.83
C THR A 12 10.29 -5.32 15.07
N ARG A 13 10.38 -4.01 14.94
CA ARG A 13 10.26 -3.06 16.07
C ARG A 13 8.87 -3.07 16.70
N PHE A 14 7.85 -3.47 15.95
CA PHE A 14 6.45 -3.41 16.39
C PHE A 14 5.88 -4.78 16.75
N LEU A 15 6.73 -5.80 16.85
CA LEU A 15 6.29 -7.11 17.28
C LEU A 15 5.81 -7.05 18.76
N PRO A 16 4.75 -7.78 19.14
CA PRO A 16 4.00 -8.75 18.32
C PRO A 16 2.89 -8.14 17.44
N ALA A 17 2.66 -6.84 17.45
CA ALA A 17 1.58 -6.21 16.68
C ALA A 17 1.69 -6.51 15.18
N THR A 18 2.91 -6.61 14.65
CA THR A 18 3.17 -6.86 13.24
C THR A 18 3.33 -8.33 12.88
N LYS A 19 3.00 -9.25 13.80
CA LYS A 19 3.11 -10.69 13.53
C LYS A 19 2.30 -11.13 12.30
N CYS A 20 1.04 -10.67 12.21
CA CYS A 20 0.13 -11.00 11.11
C CYS A 20 -0.26 -9.78 10.27
N THR A 21 0.20 -8.60 10.65
CA THR A 21 -0.13 -7.34 9.99
C THR A 21 1.16 -6.57 9.71
N PRO A 22 1.49 -6.31 8.44
CA PRO A 22 2.63 -5.45 8.11
C PRO A 22 2.53 -4.11 8.83
N LYS A 23 3.67 -3.56 9.27
CA LYS A 23 3.70 -2.26 9.96
C LYS A 23 3.06 -1.16 9.11
N GLU A 24 3.19 -1.27 7.79
CA GLU A 24 2.65 -0.31 6.84
C GLU A 24 1.12 -0.29 6.83
N LEU A 25 0.48 -1.35 7.32
CA LEU A 25 -0.98 -1.45 7.42
C LEU A 25 -1.52 -1.14 8.81
N LEU A 26 -0.67 -0.75 9.77
CA LEU A 26 -1.16 -0.31 11.06
C LEU A 26 -1.99 0.96 10.89
N PRO A 27 -3.18 1.02 11.50
CA PRO A 27 -4.08 2.15 11.27
C PRO A 27 -3.66 3.40 12.02
N VAL A 28 -3.88 4.55 11.38
CA VAL A 28 -3.88 5.86 12.02
C VAL A 28 -5.30 6.40 11.82
N ILE A 29 -6.11 6.33 12.87
CA ILE A 29 -7.55 6.58 12.83
C ILE A 29 -8.24 5.54 11.94
N ASP A 30 -8.58 5.85 10.69
CA ASP A 30 -9.34 4.97 9.79
C ASP A 30 -8.56 4.55 8.52
N LYS A 31 -7.31 5.01 8.39
CA LYS A 31 -6.46 4.65 7.25
C LYS A 31 -5.15 4.04 7.72
N PRO A 32 -4.63 3.04 7.00
CA PRO A 32 -3.29 2.52 7.31
C PRO A 32 -2.21 3.53 6.95
N VAL A 33 -1.09 3.45 7.64
CA VAL A 33 0.06 4.34 7.42
C VAL A 33 0.44 4.42 5.94
N ILE A 34 0.47 3.28 5.24
CA ILE A 34 0.89 3.25 3.83
C ILE A 34 -0.01 4.10 2.93
N GLN A 35 -1.30 4.20 3.23
CA GLN A 35 -2.20 5.04 2.42
C GLN A 35 -1.86 6.52 2.57
N TYR A 36 -1.55 6.98 3.78
CA TYR A 36 -1.11 8.37 4.00
C TYR A 36 0.17 8.67 3.24
N VAL A 37 1.12 7.72 3.26
CA VAL A 37 2.40 7.87 2.53
C VAL A 37 2.16 7.96 1.03
N VAL A 38 1.27 7.13 0.49
CA VAL A 38 0.91 7.15 -0.95
C VAL A 38 0.25 8.47 -1.31
N GLU A 39 -0.73 8.91 -0.53
CA GLU A 39 -1.43 10.17 -0.77
C GLU A 39 -0.47 11.36 -0.75
N GLU A 40 0.44 11.40 0.23
CA GLU A 40 1.46 12.44 0.33
C GLU A 40 2.44 12.41 -0.85
N ALA A 41 2.83 11.22 -1.28
CA ALA A 41 3.73 11.06 -2.42
C ALA A 41 3.11 11.52 -3.74
N LEU A 42 1.78 11.52 -3.83
CA LEU A 42 1.05 11.97 -5.02
C LEU A 42 0.76 13.47 -5.04
N GLU A 43 0.98 14.19 -3.93
CA GLU A 43 0.72 15.63 -3.85
C GLU A 43 1.60 16.48 -4.77
N PRO A 44 2.93 16.22 -4.90
CA PRO A 44 3.78 17.05 -5.74
C PRO A 44 3.35 17.03 -7.20
N GLU A 45 3.37 18.20 -7.83
CA GLU A 45 3.05 18.34 -9.25
C GLU A 45 4.01 17.49 -10.10
N GLY A 46 3.47 16.79 -11.08
CA GLY A 46 4.25 15.93 -11.96
C GLY A 46 4.38 14.48 -11.48
N VAL A 47 3.94 14.16 -10.27
CA VAL A 47 3.89 12.77 -9.79
C VAL A 47 2.52 12.20 -10.15
N ASP A 48 2.50 11.19 -11.01
CA ASP A 48 1.28 10.58 -11.55
C ASP A 48 1.06 9.14 -11.09
N GLY A 49 1.96 8.58 -10.32
CA GLY A 49 1.85 7.23 -9.81
C GLY A 49 2.89 6.92 -8.73
N VAL A 50 2.66 5.82 -8.03
CA VAL A 50 3.52 5.34 -6.96
C VAL A 50 3.89 3.89 -7.23
N VAL A 51 5.17 3.56 -7.08
CA VAL A 51 5.66 2.18 -7.13
C VAL A 51 6.03 1.77 -5.71
N ILE A 52 5.37 0.74 -5.19
CA ILE A 52 5.70 0.20 -3.87
C ILE A 52 6.61 -1.02 -4.06
N VAL A 53 7.79 -0.97 -3.44
CA VAL A 53 8.69 -2.12 -3.40
C VAL A 53 8.33 -2.95 -2.18
N ASN A 54 7.70 -4.09 -2.42
CA ASN A 54 7.16 -4.96 -1.37
C ASN A 54 7.95 -6.28 -1.30
N SER A 55 7.61 -7.11 -0.33
CA SER A 55 8.08 -8.49 -0.19
C SER A 55 6.90 -9.43 -0.42
N HIS A 56 7.14 -10.60 -1.01
CA HIS A 56 6.12 -11.64 -1.12
C HIS A 56 5.64 -12.16 0.24
N GLU A 57 6.38 -11.90 1.31
CA GLU A 57 5.97 -12.21 2.68
C GLU A 57 4.90 -11.25 3.21
N LYS A 58 4.60 -10.16 2.50
CA LYS A 58 3.61 -9.16 2.89
C LYS A 58 2.55 -8.94 1.81
N PRO A 59 1.81 -10.00 1.41
CA PRO A 59 0.79 -9.86 0.37
C PRO A 59 -0.36 -8.93 0.77
N GLN A 60 -0.53 -8.68 2.07
CA GLN A 60 -1.61 -7.83 2.60
C GLN A 60 -1.51 -6.39 2.09
N ILE A 61 -0.29 -5.89 1.83
CA ILE A 61 -0.12 -4.51 1.33
C ILE A 61 -0.72 -4.39 -0.07
N GLU A 62 -0.44 -5.34 -0.96
CA GLU A 62 -1.03 -5.35 -2.30
C GLU A 62 -2.54 -5.55 -2.24
N GLN A 63 -3.00 -6.46 -1.38
CA GLN A 63 -4.43 -6.71 -1.18
C GLN A 63 -5.17 -5.45 -0.75
N TYR A 64 -4.55 -4.62 0.09
CA TYR A 64 -5.17 -3.40 0.56
C TYR A 64 -5.54 -2.45 -0.59
N PHE A 65 -4.68 -2.35 -1.59
CA PHE A 65 -4.90 -1.46 -2.75
C PHE A 65 -5.64 -2.13 -3.89
N SER A 66 -6.00 -3.41 -3.76
CA SER A 66 -6.73 -4.15 -4.78
C SER A 66 -8.23 -3.91 -4.66
N VAL A 67 -8.92 -3.90 -5.80
CA VAL A 67 -10.37 -3.75 -5.85
C VAL A 67 -11.04 -5.00 -5.27
N ASP A 68 -12.01 -4.81 -4.37
CA ASP A 68 -12.80 -5.88 -3.79
C ASP A 68 -14.30 -5.58 -3.99
N HIS A 69 -14.80 -5.94 -5.16
CA HIS A 69 -16.19 -5.69 -5.52
C HIS A 69 -17.18 -6.39 -4.61
N THR A 70 -16.86 -7.60 -4.15
CA THR A 70 -17.73 -8.36 -3.25
C THR A 70 -17.93 -7.64 -1.93
N PHE A 71 -16.84 -7.18 -1.33
CA PHE A 71 -16.89 -6.45 -0.07
C PHE A 71 -17.62 -5.12 -0.21
N GLU A 72 -17.30 -4.37 -1.27
CA GLU A 72 -17.98 -3.08 -1.54
C GLU A 72 -19.48 -3.26 -1.74
N SER A 73 -19.89 -4.29 -2.50
CA SER A 73 -21.30 -4.60 -2.71
C SER A 73 -22.02 -4.97 -1.41
N MET A 74 -21.38 -5.75 -0.56
CA MET A 74 -21.92 -6.11 0.74
C MET A 74 -22.15 -4.87 1.60
N LEU A 75 -21.20 -3.95 1.64
CA LEU A 75 -21.32 -2.71 2.39
C LEU A 75 -22.49 -1.86 1.89
N ARG A 76 -22.63 -1.73 0.59
CA ARG A 76 -23.76 -0.97 -0.01
C ARG A 76 -25.11 -1.58 0.33
N LYS A 77 -25.23 -2.91 0.29
CA LYS A 77 -26.45 -3.62 0.63
C LYS A 77 -26.84 -3.42 2.09
N ARG A 78 -25.87 -3.20 2.97
CA ARG A 78 -26.11 -2.93 4.40
C ARG A 78 -26.28 -1.45 4.71
N GLY A 79 -26.39 -0.59 3.72
CA GLY A 79 -26.53 0.85 3.90
C GLY A 79 -25.24 1.57 4.27
N LYS A 80 -24.09 0.90 4.15
CA LYS A 80 -22.77 1.46 4.48
C LYS A 80 -22.13 2.08 3.24
N THR A 81 -22.82 3.04 2.61
CA THR A 81 -22.36 3.64 1.35
C THR A 81 -21.12 4.51 1.52
N ALA A 82 -21.00 5.24 2.63
CA ALA A 82 -19.81 6.05 2.91
C ALA A 82 -18.58 5.16 3.12
N GLU A 83 -18.73 4.05 3.83
CA GLU A 83 -17.65 3.08 4.07
C GLU A 83 -17.24 2.40 2.76
N ALA A 84 -18.22 2.04 1.92
CA ALA A 84 -17.93 1.45 0.60
C ALA A 84 -17.15 2.43 -0.29
N ALA A 85 -17.49 3.72 -0.25
CA ALA A 85 -16.78 4.74 -1.00
C ALA A 85 -15.32 4.87 -0.55
N ARG A 86 -15.05 4.82 0.75
CA ARG A 86 -13.68 4.86 1.28
C ARG A 86 -12.85 3.64 0.88
N VAL A 87 -13.44 2.45 0.90
CA VAL A 87 -12.79 1.22 0.43
C VAL A 87 -12.46 1.32 -1.05
N HIS A 88 -13.40 1.81 -1.85
CA HIS A 88 -13.20 1.99 -3.29
C HIS A 88 -12.09 3.01 -3.59
N GLU A 89 -12.08 4.13 -2.89
CA GLU A 89 -11.08 5.19 -3.05
C GLU A 89 -9.66 4.65 -2.89
N ALA A 90 -9.42 3.83 -1.85
CA ALA A 90 -8.11 3.23 -1.65
C ALA A 90 -7.67 2.37 -2.83
N SER A 91 -8.61 1.63 -3.44
CA SER A 91 -8.31 0.74 -4.57
C SER A 91 -8.14 1.48 -5.91
N THR A 92 -8.50 2.77 -5.98
CA THR A 92 -8.35 3.57 -7.21
C THR A 92 -7.08 4.42 -7.22
N LEU A 93 -6.29 4.42 -6.17
CA LEU A 93 -5.02 5.13 -6.14
C LEU A 93 -4.06 4.53 -7.19
N PRO A 94 -3.28 5.38 -7.89
CA PRO A 94 -2.39 4.90 -8.95
C PRO A 94 -1.13 4.26 -8.38
N VAL A 95 -1.27 3.04 -7.89
CA VAL A 95 -0.21 2.27 -7.20
C VAL A 95 0.13 1.04 -8.02
N SER A 96 1.41 0.78 -8.21
CA SER A 96 1.93 -0.47 -8.77
C SER A 96 2.94 -1.09 -7.81
N PHE A 97 3.22 -2.37 -8.00
CA PHE A 97 4.07 -3.13 -7.08
C PHE A 97 5.23 -3.80 -7.80
N VAL A 98 6.40 -3.76 -7.17
CA VAL A 98 7.54 -4.61 -7.51
C VAL A 98 7.99 -5.30 -6.20
N TYR A 99 8.78 -6.35 -6.32
CA TYR A 99 9.09 -7.18 -5.15
C TYR A 99 10.59 -7.30 -4.92
N GLN A 100 10.96 -7.19 -3.64
CA GLN A 100 12.32 -7.39 -3.16
C GLN A 100 12.25 -8.40 -2.01
N ASP A 101 12.62 -9.65 -2.26
CA ASP A 101 12.50 -10.72 -1.26
C ASP A 101 13.74 -10.82 -0.35
N GLU A 102 14.84 -10.19 -0.74
CA GLU A 102 16.04 -10.08 0.08
C GLU A 102 16.27 -8.62 0.46
N ALA A 103 16.50 -8.36 1.75
CA ALA A 103 16.75 -7.01 2.25
C ALA A 103 18.17 -6.57 1.88
N ARG A 104 18.34 -5.89 0.75
CA ARG A 104 19.61 -5.37 0.24
C ARG A 104 19.72 -3.86 0.31
N GLY A 105 18.86 -3.23 1.13
CA GLY A 105 18.88 -1.78 1.34
C GLY A 105 18.14 -0.98 0.30
N LEU A 106 18.14 0.35 0.48
CA LEU A 106 17.36 1.29 -0.33
C LEU A 106 17.78 1.30 -1.79
N GLY A 107 19.08 1.25 -2.09
CA GLY A 107 19.58 1.24 -3.47
C GLY A 107 19.06 0.05 -4.27
N HIS A 108 19.02 -1.14 -3.67
CA HIS A 108 18.48 -2.32 -4.31
C HIS A 108 16.96 -2.22 -4.51
N ALA A 109 16.24 -1.63 -3.56
CA ALA A 109 14.80 -1.38 -3.69
C ALA A 109 14.52 -0.47 -4.89
N VAL A 110 15.31 0.59 -5.07
CA VAL A 110 15.20 1.49 -6.23
C VAL A 110 15.46 0.76 -7.53
N LEU A 111 16.45 -0.15 -7.57
CA LEU A 111 16.72 -0.96 -8.74
C LEU A 111 15.56 -1.89 -9.11
N GLN A 112 14.87 -2.46 -8.12
CA GLN A 112 13.68 -3.28 -8.37
C GLN A 112 12.58 -2.49 -9.07
N ALA A 113 12.50 -1.19 -8.81
CA ALA A 113 11.49 -0.30 -9.38
C ALA A 113 11.94 0.37 -10.68
N ALA A 114 13.19 0.18 -11.12
CA ALA A 114 13.76 0.92 -12.25
C ALA A 114 12.96 0.78 -13.54
N ASP A 115 12.42 -0.40 -13.82
CA ASP A 115 11.66 -0.67 -15.04
C ASP A 115 10.25 -0.04 -15.00
N GLU A 116 9.79 0.40 -13.84
CA GLU A 116 8.46 0.97 -13.66
C GLU A 116 8.45 2.50 -13.78
N ILE A 117 9.62 3.10 -13.80
CA ILE A 117 9.75 4.57 -13.80
C ILE A 117 9.66 5.14 -15.23
#